data_1b9ace38423199fcef408edcf9d43aeb
#
_entry.id   1b9ace38423199fcef408edcf9d43aeb
#
_cell.length_a   1.000
_cell.length_b   1.000
_cell.length_c   1.000
_cell.angle_alpha   90.00
_cell.angle_beta   90.00
_cell.angle_gamma   90.00
#
_symmetry.space_group_name_H-M   'P 1'
#
loop_
_entity.id
_entity.type
_entity.pdbx_description
1 polymer ?
#
loop_
_entity_poly.entity_id
_entity_poly.type
_entity_poly.pdbx_seq_one_letter_code
_entity_poly.pdbx_strand_id
1 'polypeptide(L)'
;LAQRIYAGSDMFLMPSRFEPCGLGQLMALRYGTIPIVRKTGGLADTITDFSPRTGKGNGFVFEQYDPAELLKAIKRALRAYQQPEVWRKLVDTALRSDYSWNRAAGEYVDLYLRALEQRKASSEAA
;
A
#
# COMPACT_ATOMS: atom_id res chain seq x y z
N LEU A 1 -13.17 12.41 13.75
CA LEU A 1 -11.99 12.08 14.57
C LEU A 1 -10.96 11.27 13.76
N ALA A 2 -11.34 10.15 13.10
CA ALA A 2 -10.44 9.27 12.39
C ALA A 2 -9.53 9.99 11.37
N GLN A 3 -10.09 10.83 10.50
CA GLN A 3 -9.33 11.59 9.50
C GLN A 3 -8.28 12.51 10.14
N ARG A 4 -8.58 13.12 11.29
CA ARG A 4 -7.61 13.95 12.01
C ARG A 4 -6.47 13.13 12.61
N ILE A 5 -6.73 11.87 13.00
CA ILE A 5 -5.70 10.96 13.48
C ILE A 5 -4.77 10.60 12.31
N TYR A 6 -5.30 10.23 11.15
CA TYR A 6 -4.47 9.98 9.97
C TYR A 6 -3.63 11.21 9.60
N ALA A 7 -4.25 12.38 9.51
CA ALA A 7 -3.55 13.61 9.12
C ALA A 7 -2.51 14.09 10.14
N GLY A 8 -2.66 13.75 11.41
CA GLY A 8 -1.75 14.16 12.49
C GLY A 8 -0.73 13.10 12.91
N SER A 9 -0.69 11.95 12.23
CA SER A 9 0.23 10.85 12.53
C SER A 9 1.34 10.77 11.50
N ASP A 10 2.54 10.38 11.92
CA ASP A 10 3.65 10.09 11.02
C ASP A 10 3.61 8.65 10.50
N MET A 11 3.14 7.73 11.34
CA MET A 11 3.13 6.30 11.06
C MET A 11 1.78 5.69 11.41
N PHE A 12 1.36 4.69 10.64
CA PHE A 12 0.12 3.94 10.86
C PHE A 12 0.43 2.44 10.99
N LEU A 13 0.17 1.88 12.17
CA LEU A 13 0.46 0.49 12.47
C LEU A 13 -0.74 -0.40 12.19
N MET A 14 -0.57 -1.41 11.32
CA MET A 14 -1.63 -2.33 10.90
C MET A 14 -1.11 -3.79 10.88
N PRO A 15 -0.87 -4.41 12.07
CA PRO A 15 -0.29 -5.74 12.19
C PRO A 15 -1.35 -6.84 12.07
N SER A 16 -2.24 -6.73 11.11
CA SER A 16 -3.38 -7.62 10.95
C SER A 16 -2.95 -9.08 10.76
N ARG A 17 -3.58 -10.01 11.48
CA ARG A 17 -3.42 -11.45 11.23
C ARG A 17 -4.03 -11.83 9.88
N PHE A 18 -5.15 -11.22 9.54
CA PHE A 18 -5.83 -11.38 8.26
C PHE A 18 -6.48 -10.05 7.87
N GLU A 19 -6.30 -9.64 6.62
CA GLU A 19 -6.86 -8.39 6.08
C GLU A 19 -7.22 -8.60 4.60
N PRO A 20 -8.49 -8.85 4.27
CA PRO A 20 -8.87 -9.18 2.89
C PRO A 20 -8.56 -8.05 1.91
N CYS A 21 -8.88 -6.82 2.24
CA CYS A 21 -8.70 -5.65 1.38
C CYS A 21 -7.86 -4.56 2.07
N GLY A 22 -8.38 -4.07 3.20
CA GLY A 22 -7.84 -2.93 3.93
C GLY A 22 -8.11 -1.59 3.22
N LEU A 23 -8.62 -0.63 3.98
CA LEU A 23 -8.73 0.76 3.54
C LEU A 23 -7.87 1.68 4.39
N GLY A 24 -7.57 1.27 5.62
CA GLY A 24 -6.81 2.09 6.56
C GLY A 24 -5.43 2.49 6.04
N GLN A 25 -4.70 1.57 5.40
CA GLN A 25 -3.40 1.86 4.80
C GLN A 25 -3.50 2.82 3.60
N LEU A 26 -4.58 2.74 2.80
CA LEU A 26 -4.79 3.65 1.67
C LEU A 26 -5.12 5.06 2.16
N MET A 27 -5.94 5.16 3.21
CA MET A 27 -6.22 6.44 3.87
C MET A 27 -4.94 7.03 4.47
N ALA A 28 -4.12 6.22 5.16
CA ALA A 28 -2.85 6.66 5.71
C ALA A 28 -1.94 7.24 4.60
N LEU A 29 -1.73 6.50 3.51
CA LEU A 29 -0.94 6.98 2.37
C LEU A 29 -1.45 8.32 1.82
N ARG A 30 -2.77 8.48 1.72
CA ARG A 30 -3.39 9.71 1.21
C ARG A 30 -3.10 10.93 2.10
N TYR A 31 -2.88 10.74 3.39
CA TYR A 31 -2.48 11.77 4.33
C TYR A 31 -0.97 11.90 4.54
N GLY A 32 -0.17 11.10 3.82
CA GLY A 32 1.28 11.07 3.99
C GLY A 32 1.74 10.33 5.26
N THR A 33 0.84 9.63 5.92
CA THR A 33 1.12 8.79 7.08
C THR A 33 1.64 7.43 6.60
N ILE A 34 2.81 7.03 7.06
CA ILE A 34 3.50 5.85 6.52
C ILE A 34 3.01 4.56 7.16
N PRO A 35 2.46 3.61 6.37
CA PRO A 35 1.98 2.35 6.91
C PRO A 35 3.11 1.40 7.31
N ILE A 36 2.93 0.72 8.45
CA ILE A 36 3.74 -0.43 8.89
C ILE A 36 2.79 -1.61 8.97
N VAL A 37 2.89 -2.55 8.05
CA VAL A 37 1.87 -3.57 7.84
C VAL A 37 2.45 -4.98 7.80
N ARG A 38 1.63 -5.98 8.12
CA ARG A 38 1.95 -7.37 7.78
C ARG A 38 1.59 -7.66 6.32
N LYS A 39 2.40 -8.47 5.66
CA LYS A 39 2.18 -8.91 4.27
C LYS A 39 1.05 -9.93 4.23
N THR A 40 -0.18 -9.46 4.11
CA THR A 40 -1.39 -10.31 4.03
C THR A 40 -2.48 -9.60 3.24
N GLY A 41 -3.20 -10.34 2.38
CA GLY A 41 -4.31 -9.84 1.57
C GLY A 41 -4.01 -8.50 0.91
N GLY A 42 -4.95 -7.58 0.92
CA GLY A 42 -4.81 -6.27 0.30
C GLY A 42 -3.67 -5.40 0.83
N LEU A 43 -3.13 -5.69 2.02
CA LEU A 43 -1.93 -5.01 2.50
C LEU A 43 -0.70 -5.40 1.67
N ALA A 44 -0.60 -6.67 1.26
CA ALA A 44 0.47 -7.15 0.40
C ALA A 44 0.39 -6.58 -1.02
N ASP A 45 -0.83 -6.29 -1.49
CA ASP A 45 -1.08 -5.77 -2.84
C ASP A 45 -0.80 -4.26 -2.94
N THR A 46 -0.97 -3.53 -1.83
CA THR A 46 -0.96 -2.07 -1.83
C THR A 46 0.29 -1.44 -1.21
N ILE A 47 0.95 -2.15 -0.28
CA ILE A 47 2.13 -1.64 0.40
C ILE A 47 3.39 -2.37 -0.08
N THR A 48 4.29 -1.59 -0.66
CA THR A 48 5.63 -2.03 -1.06
C THR A 48 6.63 -1.66 0.02
N ASP A 49 7.45 -2.63 0.43
CA ASP A 49 8.44 -2.43 1.47
C ASP A 49 9.50 -1.39 1.08
N PHE A 50 9.73 -0.43 1.96
CA PHE A 50 10.67 0.66 1.71
C PHE A 50 12.12 0.19 1.80
N SER A 51 12.89 0.51 0.76
CA SER A 51 14.32 0.30 0.70
C SER A 51 15.07 1.63 0.74
N PRO A 52 15.81 1.96 1.81
CA PRO A 52 16.60 3.19 1.89
C PRO A 52 17.65 3.30 0.78
N ARG A 53 18.18 2.16 0.32
CA ARG A 53 19.19 2.11 -0.74
C ARG A 53 18.69 2.60 -2.10
N THR A 54 17.44 2.26 -2.42
CA THR A 54 16.84 2.59 -3.74
C THR A 54 15.86 3.76 -3.67
N GLY A 55 15.40 4.12 -2.47
CA GLY A 55 14.32 5.09 -2.25
C GLY A 55 12.94 4.60 -2.71
N LYS A 56 12.80 3.32 -3.09
CA LYS A 56 11.54 2.72 -3.54
C LYS A 56 10.75 2.16 -2.36
N GLY A 57 9.42 2.11 -2.52
CA GLY A 57 8.48 1.63 -1.52
C GLY A 57 7.65 2.77 -0.91
N ASN A 58 6.51 2.43 -0.32
CA ASN A 58 5.55 3.38 0.25
C ASN A 58 5.17 3.07 1.70
N GLY A 59 5.84 2.10 2.33
CA GLY A 59 5.60 1.71 3.72
C GLY A 59 6.63 0.70 4.20
N PHE A 60 6.40 0.11 5.36
CA PHE A 60 7.25 -0.93 5.94
C PHE A 60 6.46 -2.22 6.07
N VAL A 61 7.03 -3.32 5.59
CA VAL A 61 6.35 -4.62 5.53
C VAL A 61 7.13 -5.64 6.36
N PHE A 62 6.40 -6.49 7.09
CA PHE A 62 6.90 -7.70 7.71
C PHE A 62 6.04 -8.91 7.30
N GLU A 63 6.61 -10.11 7.25
CA GLU A 63 5.93 -11.29 6.71
C GLU A 63 5.34 -12.19 7.79
N GLN A 64 6.16 -12.60 8.74
CA GLN A 64 5.74 -13.54 9.78
C GLN A 64 4.84 -12.86 10.80
N TYR A 65 3.74 -13.54 11.21
CA TYR A 65 2.88 -13.07 12.31
C TYR A 65 3.57 -13.31 13.66
N ASP A 66 4.60 -12.53 13.89
CA ASP A 66 5.51 -12.66 15.03
C ASP A 66 5.84 -11.28 15.62
N PRO A 67 5.86 -11.13 16.96
CA PRO A 67 6.16 -9.85 17.61
C PRO A 67 7.57 -9.32 17.29
N ALA A 68 8.56 -10.19 17.10
CA ALA A 68 9.92 -9.77 16.80
C ALA A 68 10.02 -9.20 15.38
N GLU A 69 9.31 -9.78 14.41
CA GLU A 69 9.24 -9.26 13.04
C GLU A 69 8.54 -7.90 12.98
N LEU A 70 7.43 -7.75 13.71
CA LEU A 70 6.77 -6.46 13.86
C LEU A 70 7.72 -5.42 14.46
N LEU A 71 8.42 -5.76 15.54
CA LEU A 71 9.37 -4.85 16.18
C LEU A 71 10.52 -4.46 15.25
N LYS A 72 11.01 -5.39 14.41
CA LYS A 72 12.02 -5.09 13.38
C LYS A 72 11.49 -4.06 12.37
N ALA A 73 10.25 -4.23 11.89
CA ALA A 73 9.63 -3.28 10.96
C ALA A 73 9.48 -1.88 11.58
N ILE A 74 9.00 -1.80 12.83
CA ILE A 74 8.90 -0.55 13.59
C ILE A 74 10.28 0.12 13.72
N LYS A 75 11.31 -0.64 14.11
CA LYS A 75 12.68 -0.09 14.24
C LYS A 75 13.24 0.42 12.91
N ARG A 76 12.90 -0.23 11.79
CA ARG A 76 13.26 0.24 10.44
C ARG A 76 12.57 1.58 10.13
N ALA A 77 11.28 1.69 10.41
CA ALA A 77 10.51 2.91 10.23
C ALA A 77 11.08 4.08 11.07
N LEU A 78 11.36 3.83 12.34
CA LEU A 78 11.96 4.84 13.24
C LEU A 78 13.34 5.33 12.75
N ARG A 79 14.19 4.41 12.23
CA ARG A 79 15.48 4.81 11.65
C ARG A 79 15.32 5.68 10.40
N ALA A 80 14.33 5.40 9.55
CA ALA A 80 14.03 6.22 8.38
C ALA A 80 13.47 7.60 8.81
N TYR A 81 12.61 7.61 9.83
CA TYR A 81 12.05 8.84 10.39
C TYR A 81 13.12 9.79 10.94
N GLN A 82 14.18 9.25 11.55
CA GLN A 82 15.33 10.03 12.05
C GLN A 82 16.19 10.65 10.94
N GLN A 83 15.92 10.34 9.66
CA GLN A 83 16.62 10.87 8.50
C GLN A 83 15.67 11.75 7.67
N PRO A 84 15.63 13.09 7.88
CA PRO A 84 14.60 13.96 7.30
C PRO A 84 14.47 13.86 5.78
N GLU A 85 15.58 13.75 5.06
CA GLU A 85 15.58 13.65 3.59
C GLU A 85 15.00 12.30 3.11
N VAL A 86 15.30 11.21 3.82
CA VAL A 86 14.76 9.88 3.53
C VAL A 86 13.27 9.85 3.82
N TRP A 87 12.87 10.39 4.96
CA TRP A 87 11.47 10.43 5.37
C TRP A 87 10.62 11.27 4.44
N ARG A 88 11.09 12.46 4.05
CA ARG A 88 10.40 13.33 3.09
C ARG A 88 10.13 12.63 1.76
N LYS A 89 11.13 11.93 1.21
CA LYS A 89 10.95 11.15 -0.04
C LYS A 89 9.93 10.04 0.10
N LEU A 90 9.90 9.37 1.26
CA LEU A 90 8.93 8.31 1.54
C LEU A 90 7.52 8.90 1.63
N VAL A 91 7.33 10.02 2.32
CA VAL A 91 6.06 10.75 2.40
C VAL A 91 5.60 11.21 1.02
N ASP A 92 6.49 11.78 0.20
CA ASP A 92 6.18 12.16 -1.18
C ASP A 92 5.71 10.96 -2.01
N THR A 93 6.35 9.80 -1.86
CA THR A 93 5.95 8.57 -2.53
C THR A 93 4.57 8.10 -2.06
N ALA A 94 4.30 8.17 -0.75
CA ALA A 94 2.99 7.84 -0.19
C ALA A 94 1.89 8.71 -0.76
N LEU A 95 2.08 10.04 -0.76
CA LEU A 95 1.11 11.01 -1.28
C LEU A 95 0.83 10.87 -2.79
N ARG A 96 1.82 10.40 -3.57
CA ARG A 96 1.68 10.15 -5.01
C ARG A 96 1.08 8.78 -5.33
N SER A 97 0.90 7.91 -4.35
CA SER A 97 0.26 6.61 -4.56
C SER A 97 -1.19 6.78 -4.97
N ASP A 98 -1.52 6.38 -6.18
CA ASP A 98 -2.88 6.51 -6.72
C ASP A 98 -3.67 5.21 -6.56
N TYR A 99 -4.62 5.24 -5.65
CA TYR A 99 -5.63 4.20 -5.42
C TYR A 99 -7.05 4.74 -5.64
N SER A 100 -7.18 5.73 -6.53
CA SER A 100 -8.47 6.34 -6.85
C SER A 100 -9.38 5.41 -7.65
N TRP A 101 -10.68 5.69 -7.59
CA TRP A 101 -11.66 5.03 -8.43
C TRP A 101 -11.43 5.26 -9.93
N ASN A 102 -10.83 6.37 -10.33
CA ASN A 102 -10.50 6.62 -11.74
C ASN A 102 -9.55 5.56 -12.29
N ARG A 103 -8.52 5.20 -11.52
CA ARG A 103 -7.60 4.12 -11.87
C ARG A 103 -8.33 2.78 -11.91
N ALA A 104 -9.06 2.42 -10.85
CA ALA A 104 -9.78 1.17 -10.79
C ALA A 104 -10.82 1.04 -11.92
N ALA A 105 -11.55 2.12 -12.24
CA ALA A 105 -12.50 2.14 -13.36
C ALA A 105 -11.81 1.85 -14.71
N GLY A 106 -10.62 2.40 -14.94
CA GLY A 106 -9.83 2.09 -16.14
C GLY A 106 -9.50 0.60 -16.24
N GLU A 107 -9.03 0.00 -15.15
CA GLU A 107 -8.72 -1.43 -15.09
C GLU A 107 -9.96 -2.31 -15.34
N TYR A 108 -11.15 -1.90 -14.87
CA TYR A 108 -12.41 -2.58 -15.16
C TYR A 108 -12.80 -2.46 -16.63
N VAL A 109 -12.64 -1.29 -17.25
CA VAL A 109 -12.89 -1.09 -18.69
C VAL A 109 -12.01 -2.01 -19.51
N ASP A 110 -10.72 -2.09 -19.22
CA ASP A 110 -9.78 -2.98 -19.91
C ASP A 110 -10.18 -4.47 -19.76
N LEU A 111 -10.66 -4.86 -18.56
CA LEU A 111 -11.15 -6.21 -18.32
C LEU A 111 -12.39 -6.52 -19.19
N TYR A 112 -13.35 -5.60 -19.25
CA TYR A 112 -14.55 -5.77 -20.07
C TYR A 112 -14.23 -5.84 -21.57
N LEU A 113 -13.30 -5.03 -22.07
CA LEU A 113 -12.87 -5.09 -23.48
C LEU A 113 -12.24 -6.43 -23.80
N ARG A 114 -11.35 -6.94 -22.95
CA ARG A 114 -10.76 -8.29 -23.13
C ARG A 114 -11.82 -9.40 -23.10
N ALA A 115 -12.79 -9.32 -22.22
CA ALA A 115 -13.87 -10.31 -22.17
C ALA A 115 -14.73 -10.29 -23.45
N LEU A 116 -15.01 -9.12 -24.00
CA LEU A 116 -15.74 -8.97 -25.28
C LEU A 116 -14.95 -9.55 -26.45
N GLU A 117 -13.63 -9.31 -26.51
CA GLU A 117 -12.75 -9.88 -27.54
C GLU A 117 -12.73 -11.41 -27.50
N GLN A 118 -12.58 -12.00 -26.30
CA GLN A 118 -12.62 -13.44 -26.11
C GLN A 118 -13.95 -14.05 -26.55
N ARG A 119 -15.07 -13.40 -26.22
CA ARG A 119 -16.40 -13.85 -26.65
C ARG A 119 -16.55 -13.85 -28.18
N LYS A 120 -16.06 -12.80 -28.86
CA LYS A 120 -16.10 -12.72 -30.34
C LYS A 120 -15.27 -13.84 -30.95
N ALA A 121 -14.03 -14.04 -30.49
CA ALA A 121 -13.17 -15.10 -31.00
C ALA A 121 -13.78 -16.51 -30.80
N SER A 122 -14.44 -16.74 -29.66
CA SER A 122 -15.13 -18.03 -29.43
C SER A 122 -16.37 -18.22 -30.33
N SER A 123 -17.04 -17.14 -30.69
CA SER A 123 -18.22 -17.19 -31.58
C SER A 123 -17.85 -17.38 -33.04
N GLU A 124 -16.65 -16.96 -33.47
CA GLU A 124 -16.13 -17.14 -34.84
C GLU A 124 -15.52 -18.52 -35.05
N ALA A 125 -15.18 -19.23 -33.98
CA ALA A 125 -14.58 -20.56 -34.00
C ALA A 125 -15.60 -21.72 -33.92
N ALA A 126 -16.89 -21.39 -33.67
CA ALA A 126 -18.00 -22.34 -33.53
C ALA A 126 -18.90 -22.37 -34.78
#